data_b2d88e17d739293270f4be3efeaac635
#
_entry.id   b2d88e17d739293270f4be3efeaac635
#
_cell.length_a   1.000
_cell.length_b   1.000
_cell.length_c   1.000
_cell.angle_alpha   90.00
_cell.angle_beta   90.00
_cell.angle_gamma   90.00
#
_symmetry.space_group_name_H-M   'P 1'
#
loop_
_entity.id
_entity.type
_entity.pdbx_description
1 polymer ?
#
loop_
_entity_poly.entity_id
_entity_poly.type
_entity_poly.pdbx_seq_one_letter_code
_entity_poly.pdbx_strand_id
1 'polypeptide(L)'
;MRCNSVHPGNMDTPMLRTMYETVKEHDPETAAAMDQLWVGEPEDVANLVLFLASDESRSVNGAAMVVDNTTTITEGAVPRHPGE
;
A
#
# COMPACT_ATOMS: atom_id res chain seq x y z
N MET A 1 -1.59 -18.09 20.66
CA MET A 1 -2.26 -17.49 19.48
C MET A 1 -1.83 -16.04 19.34
N ARG A 2 -1.59 -15.59 18.12
CA ARG A 2 -1.25 -14.18 17.86
C ARG A 2 -2.25 -13.60 16.86
N CYS A 3 -2.53 -12.32 17.02
CA CYS A 3 -3.43 -11.59 16.12
C CYS A 3 -2.83 -10.22 15.81
N ASN A 4 -2.63 -9.95 14.54
CA ASN A 4 -2.11 -8.68 14.05
C ASN A 4 -2.97 -8.22 12.88
N SER A 5 -2.97 -6.93 12.60
CA SER A 5 -3.65 -6.40 11.43
C SER A 5 -2.65 -5.81 10.44
N VAL A 6 -2.97 -5.87 9.15
CA VAL A 6 -2.14 -5.33 8.08
C VAL A 6 -2.93 -4.23 7.36
N HIS A 7 -2.31 -3.08 7.21
CA HIS A 7 -2.94 -1.89 6.62
C HIS A 7 -2.15 -1.44 5.40
N PRO A 8 -2.44 -2.00 4.20
CA PRO A 8 -1.72 -1.61 2.99
C PRO A 8 -2.17 -0.26 2.47
N GLY A 9 -1.25 0.44 1.80
CA GLY A 9 -1.58 1.60 1.01
C GLY A 9 -2.07 1.19 -0.38
N ASN A 10 -1.86 2.05 -1.37
CA ASN A 10 -2.25 1.74 -2.74
C ASN A 10 -1.35 0.64 -3.32
N MET A 11 -1.96 -0.45 -3.79
CA MET A 11 -1.26 -1.57 -4.38
C MET A 11 -1.67 -1.73 -5.84
N ASP A 12 -0.72 -2.13 -6.69
CA ASP A 12 -0.96 -2.32 -8.12
C ASP A 12 -1.78 -3.59 -8.35
N THR A 13 -3.09 -3.42 -8.40
CA THR A 13 -4.06 -4.49 -8.58
C THR A 13 -4.99 -4.15 -9.74
N PRO A 14 -5.69 -5.14 -10.33
CA PRO A 14 -6.69 -4.86 -11.36
C PRO A 14 -7.77 -3.88 -10.88
N MET A 15 -8.16 -3.92 -9.61
CA MET A 15 -9.14 -3.00 -9.06
C MET A 15 -8.63 -1.55 -9.10
N LEU A 16 -7.39 -1.32 -8.68
CA LEU A 16 -6.80 0.01 -8.71
C LEU A 16 -6.68 0.53 -10.14
N ARG A 17 -6.25 -0.33 -11.06
CA ARG A 17 -6.12 0.03 -12.47
C ARG A 17 -7.46 0.43 -13.08
N THR A 18 -8.51 -0.34 -12.78
CA THR A 18 -9.87 -0.04 -13.26
C THR A 18 -10.35 1.30 -12.70
N MET A 19 -10.14 1.54 -11.42
CA MET A 19 -10.49 2.81 -10.79
C MET A 19 -9.77 3.98 -11.46
N TYR A 20 -8.46 3.83 -11.70
CA TYR A 20 -7.66 4.86 -12.35
C TYR A 20 -8.18 5.18 -13.75
N GLU A 21 -8.49 4.16 -14.56
CA GLU A 21 -9.02 4.36 -15.92
C GLU A 21 -10.37 5.09 -15.90
N THR A 22 -11.24 4.75 -14.94
CA THR A 22 -12.53 5.42 -14.78
C THR A 22 -12.34 6.90 -14.43
N VAL A 23 -11.47 7.19 -13.48
CA VAL A 23 -11.16 8.57 -13.06
C VAL A 23 -10.55 9.35 -14.23
N LYS A 24 -9.66 8.72 -15.00
CA LYS A 24 -9.02 9.36 -16.14
C LYS A 24 -10.03 9.80 -17.20
N GLU A 25 -11.09 9.02 -17.41
CA GLU A 25 -12.15 9.38 -18.38
C GLU A 25 -13.01 10.55 -17.90
N HIS A 26 -13.27 10.63 -16.60
CA HIS A 26 -14.22 11.60 -16.04
C HIS A 26 -13.55 12.82 -15.41
N ASP A 27 -12.32 12.68 -14.95
CA ASP A 27 -11.58 13.77 -14.28
C ASP A 27 -10.07 13.60 -14.50
N PRO A 28 -9.57 14.03 -15.67
CA PRO A 28 -8.14 13.87 -15.99
C PRO A 28 -7.20 14.58 -15.00
N GLU A 29 -7.65 15.66 -14.36
CA GLU A 29 -6.81 16.38 -13.38
C GLU A 29 -6.58 15.52 -12.14
N THR A 30 -7.64 14.86 -11.64
CA THR A 30 -7.52 13.94 -10.51
C THR A 30 -6.66 12.74 -10.88
N ALA A 31 -6.82 12.20 -12.09
CA ALA A 31 -5.99 11.09 -12.55
C ALA A 31 -4.51 11.49 -12.60
N ALA A 32 -4.19 12.70 -13.05
CA ALA A 32 -2.82 13.18 -13.07
C ALA A 32 -2.24 13.30 -11.65
N ALA A 33 -3.06 13.75 -10.69
CA ALA A 33 -2.65 13.80 -9.29
C ALA A 33 -2.41 12.40 -8.72
N MET A 34 -3.28 11.43 -9.04
CA MET A 34 -3.11 10.03 -8.62
C MET A 34 -1.84 9.43 -9.20
N ASP A 35 -1.44 9.84 -10.39
CA ASP A 35 -0.22 9.32 -11.03
C ASP A 35 1.05 9.71 -10.28
N GLN A 36 1.00 10.70 -9.41
CA GLN A 36 2.11 11.12 -8.58
C GLN A 36 2.18 10.34 -7.26
N LEU A 37 1.16 9.58 -6.91
CA LEU A 37 1.12 8.85 -5.66
C LEU A 37 1.90 7.53 -5.74
N TRP A 38 2.43 7.11 -4.60
CA TRP A 38 3.11 5.83 -4.50
C TRP A 38 2.12 4.69 -4.70
N VAL A 39 2.53 3.69 -5.48
CA VAL A 39 1.78 2.45 -5.67
C VAL A 39 2.75 1.30 -5.41
N GLY A 40 2.39 0.43 -4.45
CA GLY A 40 3.19 -0.73 -4.12
C GLY A 40 2.80 -1.96 -4.91
N GLU A 41 3.63 -2.99 -4.83
CA GLU A 41 3.34 -4.29 -5.42
C GLU A 41 2.62 -5.17 -4.39
N PRO A 42 1.64 -6.00 -4.81
CA PRO A 42 0.97 -6.91 -3.88
C PRO A 42 1.92 -7.80 -3.09
N GLU A 43 3.10 -8.14 -3.66
CA GLU A 43 4.12 -8.92 -2.98
C GLU A 43 4.63 -8.26 -1.72
N ASP A 44 4.62 -6.93 -1.66
CA ASP A 44 5.06 -6.19 -0.46
C ASP A 44 4.17 -6.53 0.73
N VAL A 45 2.86 -6.63 0.51
CA VAL A 45 1.89 -7.03 1.54
C VAL A 45 2.04 -8.51 1.84
N ALA A 46 2.18 -9.35 0.81
CA ALA A 46 2.31 -10.78 0.98
C ALA A 46 3.55 -11.15 1.80
N ASN A 47 4.67 -10.44 1.59
CA ASN A 47 5.89 -10.69 2.34
C ASN A 47 5.73 -10.34 3.82
N LEU A 48 5.00 -9.26 4.14
CA LEU A 48 4.71 -8.92 5.53
C LEU A 48 3.82 -9.97 6.18
N VAL A 49 2.77 -10.43 5.47
CA VAL A 49 1.88 -11.46 5.99
C VAL A 49 2.66 -12.75 6.24
N LEU A 50 3.56 -13.12 5.34
CA LEU A 50 4.41 -14.30 5.52
C LEU A 50 5.28 -14.17 6.77
N PHE A 51 5.89 -13.01 6.99
CA PHE A 51 6.69 -12.74 8.19
C PHE A 51 5.83 -12.88 9.44
N LEU A 52 4.63 -12.26 9.45
CA LEU A 52 3.74 -12.30 10.61
C LEU A 52 3.22 -13.71 10.90
N ALA A 53 3.11 -14.56 9.87
CA ALA A 53 2.69 -15.96 10.04
C ALA A 53 3.82 -16.86 10.52
N SER A 54 5.06 -16.39 10.46
CA SER A 54 6.23 -17.19 10.80
C SER A 54 6.64 -17.03 12.27
N ASP A 55 7.48 -17.95 12.75
CA ASP A 55 8.03 -17.89 14.10
C ASP A 55 9.01 -16.72 14.28
N GLU A 56 9.50 -16.14 13.18
CA GLU A 56 10.39 -14.98 13.25
C GLU A 56 9.69 -13.77 13.89
N SER A 57 8.36 -13.70 13.81
CA SER A 57 7.58 -12.63 14.41
C SER A 57 6.90 -13.05 15.73
N ARG A 58 7.45 -14.02 16.42
CA ARG A 58 6.81 -14.63 17.60
C ARG A 58 6.44 -13.64 18.72
N SER A 59 7.12 -12.51 18.78
CA SER A 59 6.85 -11.47 19.79
C SER A 59 5.94 -10.36 19.27
N VAL A 60 5.44 -10.48 18.02
CA VAL A 60 4.55 -9.49 17.43
C VAL A 60 3.11 -9.96 17.61
N ASN A 61 2.37 -9.27 18.48
CA ASN A 61 0.99 -9.62 18.79
C ASN A 61 0.22 -8.34 19.12
N GLY A 62 -0.93 -8.16 18.50
CA GLY A 62 -1.73 -6.97 18.69
C GLY A 62 -1.21 -5.75 17.93
N ALA A 63 -0.34 -5.94 16.95
CA ALA A 63 0.25 -4.84 16.19
C ALA A 63 -0.60 -4.50 14.96
N ALA A 64 -0.66 -3.20 14.64
CA ALA A 64 -1.18 -2.71 13.37
C ALA A 64 0.00 -2.38 12.47
N MET A 65 0.20 -3.19 11.42
CA MET A 65 1.36 -3.08 10.54
C MET A 65 0.97 -2.35 9.25
N VAL A 66 1.58 -1.19 9.02
CA VAL A 66 1.28 -0.34 7.86
C VAL A 66 2.29 -0.61 6.75
N VAL A 67 1.79 -0.80 5.51
CA VAL A 67 2.62 -1.06 4.32
C VAL A 67 2.20 -0.05 3.25
N ASP A 68 2.67 1.19 3.37
CA ASP A 68 2.22 2.28 2.49
C ASP A 68 3.33 3.27 2.10
N ASN A 69 4.58 2.92 2.38
CA ASN A 69 5.73 3.79 2.12
C ASN A 69 5.49 5.21 2.65
N THR A 70 5.06 5.32 3.90
CA THR A 70 4.79 6.57 4.63
C THR A 70 3.63 7.41 4.07
N THR A 71 2.86 6.91 3.11
CA THR A 71 1.77 7.68 2.48
C THR A 71 0.80 8.25 3.51
N THR A 72 0.42 7.46 4.52
CA THR A 72 -0.53 7.88 5.57
C THR A 72 0.01 9.05 6.38
N ILE A 73 1.30 9.05 6.73
CA ILE A 73 1.87 10.09 7.58
C ILE A 73 2.37 11.30 6.79
N THR A 74 2.46 11.20 5.46
CA THR A 74 2.90 12.29 4.59
C THR A 74 1.76 12.87 3.74
N GLU A 75 0.54 12.39 3.95
CA GLU A 75 -0.65 12.80 3.21
C GLU A 75 -0.50 12.63 1.69
N GLY A 76 0.21 11.56 1.29
CA GLY A 76 0.42 11.25 -0.12
C GLY A 76 1.61 11.94 -0.76
N ALA A 77 2.38 12.74 -0.03
CA ALA A 77 3.53 13.47 -0.55
C ALA A 77 4.80 12.60 -0.67
N VAL A 78 4.64 11.35 -1.11
CA VAL A 78 5.72 10.37 -1.22
C VAL A 78 6.08 10.16 -2.68
N PRO A 79 7.38 10.07 -3.04
CA PRO A 79 7.76 9.74 -4.41
C PRO A 79 7.11 8.43 -4.87
N ARG A 80 6.69 8.40 -6.13
CA ARG A 80 6.04 7.23 -6.71
C ARG A 80 6.91 5.96 -6.61
N HIS A 81 8.22 6.13 -6.76
CA HIS A 81 9.17 5.03 -6.71
C HIS A 81 10.06 5.19 -5.48
N PRO A 82 9.96 4.26 -4.50
CA PRO A 82 10.80 4.31 -3.31
C PRO A 82 12.29 4.33 -3.68
N GLY A 83 13.05 5.19 -3.01
CA GLY A 83 14.50 5.29 -3.24
C GLY A 83 14.93 6.33 -4.26
N GLU A 84 13.99 7.04 -4.88
CA GLU A 84 14.28 8.14 -5.80
C GLU A 84 14.31 9.49 -5.09
#